data_b5da06dbbc2f7c9f67775b94788ce6f9
#
_entry.id   b5da06dbbc2f7c9f67775b94788ce6f9
#
_cell.length_a   1.000
_cell.length_b   1.000
_cell.length_c   1.000
_cell.angle_alpha   90.00
_cell.angle_beta   90.00
_cell.angle_gamma   90.00
#
_symmetry.space_group_name_H-M   'P 1'
#
loop_
_entity.id
_entity.type
_entity.pdbx_description
1 polymer ?
#
loop_
_entity_poly.entity_id
_entity_poly.type
_entity_poly.pdbx_seq_one_letter_code
_entity_poly.pdbx_strand_id
1 'polypeptide(L)'
;MREYAPILDPIDQALQAPEPRGNYLPYPVSRLAAKIVPQDLTSFKSRGVSRVERVLQQEMVEIQERYMEVIDAFNWNKLIYESHFGFEPVCGEVYHLYEVGGRQQLSMIAPEEWHQRWLGSVRLNADGRWQIEKAAPDFNIRDWVQTSVAP
;
A
#
# COMPACT_ATOMS: atom_id res chain seq x y z
N MET A 1 -4.13 -6.37 -43.33
CA MET A 1 -4.49 -6.79 -41.96
C MET A 1 -4.19 -8.28 -41.87
N ARG A 2 -3.26 -8.59 -40.99
CA ARG A 2 -3.01 -9.99 -40.70
C ARG A 2 -4.14 -10.51 -39.85
N GLU A 3 -4.89 -11.46 -40.35
CA GLU A 3 -5.75 -12.21 -39.48
C GLU A 3 -4.91 -12.89 -38.43
N TYR A 4 -5.19 -12.55 -37.19
CA TYR A 4 -4.66 -13.26 -36.05
C TYR A 4 -5.33 -14.65 -36.07
N ALA A 5 -4.66 -15.61 -36.69
CA ALA A 5 -5.02 -16.98 -36.38
C ALA A 5 -4.74 -17.20 -34.91
N PRO A 6 -5.73 -17.55 -34.10
CA PRO A 6 -5.46 -17.84 -32.70
C PRO A 6 -4.49 -19.01 -32.66
N ILE A 7 -3.29 -18.76 -32.21
CA ILE A 7 -2.39 -19.82 -31.83
C ILE A 7 -3.08 -20.48 -30.65
N LEU A 8 -3.57 -21.70 -30.90
CA LEU A 8 -4.15 -22.51 -29.84
C LEU A 8 -3.13 -22.59 -28.69
N ASP A 9 -3.49 -22.07 -27.55
CA ASP A 9 -2.67 -22.21 -26.36
C ASP A 9 -2.32 -23.67 -26.13
N PRO A 10 -1.12 -23.98 -25.65
CA PRO A 10 -0.75 -25.34 -25.29
C PRO A 10 -1.77 -26.05 -24.40
N ILE A 11 -2.50 -25.27 -23.62
CA ILE A 11 -3.59 -25.76 -22.77
C ILE A 11 -4.77 -26.24 -23.61
N ASP A 12 -5.15 -25.49 -24.63
CA ASP A 12 -6.24 -25.87 -25.53
C ASP A 12 -5.88 -27.12 -26.34
N GLN A 13 -4.62 -27.26 -26.72
CA GLN A 13 -4.12 -28.46 -27.38
C GLN A 13 -4.17 -29.66 -26.42
N ALA A 14 -3.87 -29.48 -25.18
CA ALA A 14 -3.96 -30.54 -24.18
C ALA A 14 -5.41 -30.98 -23.92
N LEU A 15 -6.35 -30.04 -24.03
CA LEU A 15 -7.79 -30.34 -23.88
C LEU A 15 -8.35 -31.06 -25.13
N GLN A 16 -7.70 -30.92 -26.26
CA GLN A 16 -8.05 -31.57 -27.52
C GLN A 16 -7.26 -32.84 -27.75
N ALA A 17 -6.43 -33.25 -26.84
CA ALA A 17 -5.70 -34.50 -26.91
C ALA A 17 -6.69 -35.65 -27.09
N PRO A 18 -6.42 -36.57 -28.00
CA PRO A 18 -7.32 -37.68 -28.23
C PRO A 18 -7.51 -38.48 -26.96
N GLU A 19 -8.75 -38.84 -26.73
CA GLU A 19 -9.13 -39.75 -25.65
C GLU A 19 -8.12 -40.88 -25.54
N PRO A 20 -7.63 -41.11 -24.32
CA PRO A 20 -6.70 -42.19 -24.12
C PRO A 20 -7.32 -43.53 -24.60
N ARG A 21 -6.69 -44.09 -25.59
CA ARG A 21 -7.13 -45.38 -26.07
C ARG A 21 -7.15 -46.41 -24.96
N GLY A 22 -8.23 -47.11 -24.89
CA GLY A 22 -8.73 -47.97 -23.83
C GLY A 22 -7.85 -49.06 -23.22
N ASN A 23 -6.54 -48.89 -23.22
CA ASN A 23 -5.61 -49.68 -22.42
C ASN A 23 -5.15 -48.98 -21.15
N TYR A 24 -5.82 -47.94 -20.80
CA TYR A 24 -5.75 -47.54 -19.41
C TYR A 24 -6.35 -48.69 -18.62
N LEU A 25 -5.49 -49.29 -17.83
CA LEU A 25 -6.01 -49.80 -16.59
C LEU A 25 -6.76 -48.60 -15.99
N PRO A 26 -8.09 -48.62 -16.05
CA PRO A 26 -8.78 -47.65 -15.28
C PRO A 26 -8.23 -47.90 -13.89
N TYR A 27 -7.63 -46.90 -13.29
CA TYR A 27 -7.88 -46.79 -11.87
C TYR A 27 -9.28 -47.30 -11.71
N PRO A 28 -9.50 -48.36 -10.96
CA PRO A 28 -10.84 -48.75 -10.74
C PRO A 28 -11.50 -47.44 -10.34
N VAL A 29 -12.36 -46.95 -11.23
CA VAL A 29 -13.35 -45.99 -10.87
C VAL A 29 -14.18 -46.78 -9.93
N SER A 30 -13.61 -46.99 -8.77
CA SER A 30 -14.23 -47.74 -7.76
C SER A 30 -15.52 -46.99 -7.52
N ARG A 31 -16.57 -47.73 -7.46
CA ARG A 31 -17.84 -47.23 -6.97
C ARG A 31 -17.71 -46.46 -5.64
N LEU A 32 -16.51 -46.39 -5.11
CA LEU A 32 -16.03 -45.64 -3.96
C LEU A 32 -15.33 -44.33 -4.30
N ALA A 33 -15.09 -44.04 -5.59
CA ALA A 33 -14.78 -42.66 -5.94
C ALA A 33 -16.01 -41.86 -5.51
N ALA A 34 -15.86 -41.13 -4.46
CA ALA A 34 -16.90 -40.30 -3.92
C ALA A 34 -17.54 -39.55 -5.07
N LYS A 35 -18.80 -39.86 -5.37
CA LYS A 35 -19.56 -39.01 -6.27
C LYS A 35 -19.48 -37.65 -5.67
N ILE A 36 -18.75 -36.76 -6.35
CA ILE A 36 -18.79 -35.37 -6.00
C ILE A 36 -20.22 -34.94 -6.22
N VAL A 37 -20.97 -34.94 -5.14
CA VAL A 37 -22.36 -34.52 -5.19
C VAL A 37 -22.35 -33.09 -5.67
N PRO A 38 -23.12 -32.71 -6.71
CA PRO A 38 -23.11 -31.34 -7.25
C PRO A 38 -23.29 -30.26 -6.19
N GLN A 39 -24.03 -30.56 -5.13
CA GLN A 39 -24.22 -29.68 -3.97
C GLN A 39 -22.91 -29.42 -3.21
N ASP A 40 -22.09 -30.44 -3.03
CA ASP A 40 -20.80 -30.30 -2.36
C ASP A 40 -19.83 -29.46 -3.18
N LEU A 41 -19.85 -29.62 -4.50
CA LEU A 41 -19.04 -28.82 -5.41
C LEU A 41 -19.47 -27.36 -5.42
N THR A 42 -20.78 -27.10 -5.42
CA THR A 42 -21.30 -25.71 -5.35
C THR A 42 -20.92 -25.06 -4.04
N SER A 43 -21.05 -25.78 -2.93
CA SER A 43 -20.62 -25.31 -1.61
C SER A 43 -19.12 -25.06 -1.55
N PHE A 44 -18.32 -25.94 -2.10
CA PHE A 44 -16.87 -25.77 -2.20
C PHE A 44 -16.49 -24.50 -2.97
N LYS A 45 -17.10 -24.31 -4.14
CA LYS A 45 -16.86 -23.11 -4.96
C LYS A 45 -17.28 -21.82 -4.25
N SER A 46 -18.43 -21.82 -3.61
CA SER A 46 -18.92 -20.67 -2.84
C SER A 46 -17.99 -20.32 -1.69
N ARG A 47 -17.52 -21.32 -0.93
CA ARG A 47 -16.54 -21.11 0.14
C ARG A 47 -15.20 -20.60 -0.40
N GLY A 48 -14.80 -21.12 -1.56
CA GLY A 48 -13.58 -20.69 -2.24
C GLY A 48 -13.63 -19.22 -2.62
N VAL A 49 -14.72 -18.79 -3.24
CA VAL A 49 -14.95 -17.38 -3.62
C VAL A 49 -14.93 -16.49 -2.38
N SER A 50 -15.67 -16.88 -1.32
CA SER A 50 -15.70 -16.10 -0.08
C SER A 50 -14.33 -15.98 0.59
N ARG A 51 -13.52 -17.03 0.48
CA ARG A 51 -12.14 -17.02 1.00
C ARG A 51 -11.27 -16.03 0.21
N VAL A 52 -11.36 -16.08 -1.11
CA VAL A 52 -10.61 -15.17 -2.00
C VAL A 52 -11.04 -13.73 -1.76
N GLU A 53 -12.34 -13.47 -1.64
CA GLU A 53 -12.84 -12.14 -1.33
C GLU A 53 -12.25 -11.57 -0.03
N ARG A 54 -12.20 -12.37 1.02
CA ARG A 54 -11.60 -11.95 2.30
C ARG A 54 -10.11 -11.62 2.17
N VAL A 55 -9.36 -12.45 1.45
CA VAL A 55 -7.93 -12.22 1.20
C VAL A 55 -7.73 -10.93 0.44
N LEU A 56 -8.50 -10.72 -0.64
CA LEU A 56 -8.40 -9.51 -1.45
C LEU A 56 -8.83 -8.26 -0.67
N GLN A 57 -9.85 -8.34 0.15
CA GLN A 57 -10.24 -7.24 1.02
C GLN A 57 -9.14 -6.87 2.01
N GLN A 58 -8.47 -7.87 2.59
CA GLN A 58 -7.33 -7.64 3.46
C GLN A 58 -6.18 -6.94 2.72
N GLU A 59 -5.84 -7.41 1.53
CA GLU A 59 -4.82 -6.78 0.70
C GLU A 59 -5.19 -5.34 0.31
N MET A 60 -6.45 -5.08 0.01
CA MET A 60 -6.93 -3.73 -0.30
C MET A 60 -6.78 -2.78 0.89
N VAL A 61 -7.08 -3.25 2.09
CA VAL A 61 -6.87 -2.46 3.32
C VAL A 61 -5.40 -2.11 3.48
N GLU A 62 -4.51 -3.08 3.31
CA GLU A 62 -3.06 -2.87 3.40
C GLU A 62 -2.55 -1.87 2.34
N ILE A 63 -3.06 -1.96 1.11
CA ILE A 63 -2.74 -1.01 0.05
C ILE A 63 -3.24 0.39 0.39
N GLN A 64 -4.44 0.52 0.93
CA GLN A 64 -4.99 1.81 1.36
C GLN A 64 -4.16 2.42 2.50
N GLU A 65 -3.79 1.65 3.49
CA GLU A 65 -2.93 2.10 4.58
C GLU A 65 -1.58 2.57 4.04
N ARG A 66 -0.97 1.80 3.15
CA ARG A 66 0.30 2.17 2.52
C ARG A 66 0.17 3.44 1.66
N TYR A 67 -0.92 3.57 0.93
CA TYR A 67 -1.21 4.78 0.16
C TYR A 67 -1.29 6.01 1.06
N MET A 68 -2.01 5.90 2.18
CA MET A 68 -2.14 7.01 3.13
C MET A 68 -0.80 7.38 3.77
N GLU A 69 0.04 6.41 4.10
CA GLU A 69 1.40 6.66 4.59
C GLU A 69 2.25 7.44 3.58
N VAL A 70 2.17 7.08 2.32
CA VAL A 70 2.90 7.76 1.24
C VAL A 70 2.42 9.20 1.08
N ILE A 71 1.11 9.41 1.12
CA ILE A 71 0.52 10.75 1.03
C ILE A 71 0.91 11.60 2.25
N ASP A 72 0.86 11.04 3.44
CA ASP A 72 1.27 11.74 4.65
C ASP A 72 2.75 12.13 4.60
N ALA A 73 3.60 11.23 4.15
CA ALA A 73 5.03 11.51 3.96
C ALA A 73 5.27 12.63 2.95
N PHE A 74 4.55 12.63 1.84
CA PHE A 74 4.61 13.70 0.85
C PHE A 74 4.19 15.04 1.45
N ASN A 75 3.09 15.06 2.17
CA ASN A 75 2.57 16.29 2.79
C ASN A 75 3.52 16.85 3.85
N TRP A 76 4.14 15.99 4.65
CA TRP A 76 5.18 16.40 5.59
C TRP A 76 6.38 17.02 4.86
N ASN A 77 6.85 16.38 3.80
CA ASN A 77 7.97 16.89 3.01
C ASN A 77 7.64 18.24 2.40
N LYS A 78 6.45 18.40 1.83
CA LYS A 78 5.96 19.66 1.29
C LYS A 78 5.92 20.74 2.36
N LEU A 79 5.35 20.45 3.51
CA LEU A 79 5.28 21.38 4.64
C LEU A 79 6.68 21.85 5.06
N ILE A 80 7.63 20.92 5.19
CA ILE A 80 8.98 21.25 5.63
C ILE A 80 9.71 22.10 4.58
N TYR A 81 9.67 21.73 3.31
CA TYR A 81 10.32 22.50 2.25
C TYR A 81 9.70 23.89 2.04
N GLU A 82 8.42 24.04 2.28
CA GLU A 82 7.72 25.32 2.22
C GLU A 82 7.87 26.15 3.51
N SER A 83 8.39 25.56 4.59
CA SER A 83 8.61 26.26 5.85
C SER A 83 9.76 27.25 5.72
N HIS A 84 9.82 28.20 6.66
CA HIS A 84 10.91 29.15 6.73
C HIS A 84 12.11 28.54 7.45
N PHE A 85 13.26 28.61 6.83
CA PHE A 85 14.54 28.30 7.46
C PHE A 85 15.67 29.09 6.79
N GLY A 86 16.58 29.62 7.61
CA GLY A 86 17.67 30.48 7.17
C GLY A 86 19.03 29.77 7.07
N PHE A 87 19.01 28.44 6.98
CA PHE A 87 20.21 27.61 6.90
C PHE A 87 19.99 26.47 5.91
N GLU A 88 21.06 25.92 5.40
CA GLU A 88 20.99 24.71 4.58
C GLU A 88 21.03 23.46 5.48
N PRO A 89 19.97 22.64 5.48
CA PRO A 89 19.95 21.42 6.29
C PRO A 89 21.00 20.41 5.90
N VAL A 90 21.62 19.78 6.89
CA VAL A 90 22.63 18.75 6.69
C VAL A 90 21.97 17.36 6.75
N CYS A 91 22.30 16.50 5.79
CA CYS A 91 21.81 15.13 5.79
C CYS A 91 22.21 14.39 7.07
N GLY A 92 21.26 13.67 7.65
CA GLY A 92 21.46 12.88 8.85
C GLY A 92 21.25 13.63 10.17
N GLU A 93 21.20 14.95 10.13
CA GLU A 93 20.93 15.75 11.32
C GLU A 93 19.44 15.87 11.59
N VAL A 94 19.08 16.06 12.86
CA VAL A 94 17.71 16.24 13.30
C VAL A 94 17.41 17.72 13.47
N TYR A 95 16.29 18.14 12.90
CA TYR A 95 15.75 19.49 13.02
C TYR A 95 14.36 19.45 13.60
N HIS A 96 13.89 20.59 14.07
CA HIS A 96 12.59 20.69 14.71
C HIS A 96 11.73 21.71 13.98
N LEU A 97 10.48 21.35 13.73
CA LEU A 97 9.52 22.19 13.05
C LEU A 97 8.60 22.85 14.08
N TYR A 98 8.48 24.16 13.97
CA TYR A 98 7.66 24.97 14.87
C TYR A 98 6.65 25.81 14.10
N GLU A 99 5.58 26.17 14.77
CA GLU A 99 4.68 27.22 14.33
C GLU A 99 4.98 28.50 15.11
N VAL A 100 5.46 29.52 14.40
CA VAL A 100 5.86 30.80 14.97
C VAL A 100 5.11 31.91 14.27
N GLY A 101 4.24 32.61 14.97
CA GLY A 101 3.50 33.73 14.38
C GLY A 101 2.65 33.35 13.17
N GLY A 102 2.08 32.16 13.15
CA GLY A 102 1.27 31.63 12.05
C GLY A 102 2.06 31.08 10.88
N ARG A 103 3.37 31.00 10.98
CA ARG A 103 4.26 30.41 9.97
C ARG A 103 4.95 29.18 10.51
N GLN A 104 5.19 28.24 9.64
CA GLN A 104 6.01 27.08 9.96
C GLN A 104 7.48 27.46 9.81
N GLN A 105 8.28 27.11 10.80
CA GLN A 105 9.71 27.39 10.84
C GLN A 105 10.50 26.17 11.24
N LEU A 106 11.52 25.86 10.44
CA LEU A 106 12.47 24.79 10.76
C LEU A 106 13.61 25.40 11.59
N SER A 107 13.99 24.73 12.67
CA SER A 107 14.99 25.20 13.61
C SER A 107 15.86 24.05 14.15
N MET A 108 17.05 24.39 14.56
CA MET A 108 17.94 23.48 15.29
C MET A 108 17.68 23.46 16.80
N ILE A 109 16.86 24.38 17.30
CA ILE A 109 16.56 24.51 18.73
C ILE A 109 15.64 23.38 19.15
N ALA A 110 16.01 22.66 20.21
CA ALA A 110 15.21 21.56 20.73
C ALA A 110 13.90 22.06 21.37
N PRO A 111 12.85 21.23 21.39
CA PRO A 111 11.55 21.64 21.96
C PRO A 111 11.60 22.03 23.43
N GLU A 112 12.53 21.49 24.19
CA GLU A 112 12.75 21.81 25.59
C GLU A 112 13.36 23.21 25.80
N GLU A 113 14.00 23.73 24.79
CA GLU A 113 14.72 25.01 24.85
C GLU A 113 13.93 26.17 24.25
N TRP A 114 12.88 25.88 23.49
CA TRP A 114 12.09 26.91 22.81
C TRP A 114 10.59 26.77 23.08
N HIS A 115 9.99 27.81 23.61
CA HIS A 115 8.57 27.82 24.01
C HIS A 115 7.62 28.16 22.82
N GLN A 116 7.96 27.77 21.63
CA GLN A 116 7.06 27.87 20.49
C GLN A 116 6.29 26.57 20.29
N ARG A 117 5.20 26.64 19.54
CA ARG A 117 4.41 25.46 19.23
C ARG A 117 5.24 24.50 18.37
N TRP A 118 5.64 23.39 18.96
CA TRP A 118 6.38 22.34 18.28
C TRP A 118 5.43 21.46 17.46
N LEU A 119 5.77 21.23 16.18
CA LEU A 119 4.99 20.40 15.27
C LEU A 119 5.59 19.01 15.07
N GLY A 120 6.89 18.90 15.11
CA GLY A 120 7.58 17.64 14.96
C GLY A 120 9.09 17.77 14.86
N SER A 121 9.77 16.66 15.02
CA SER A 121 11.20 16.53 14.80
C SER A 121 11.45 15.69 13.55
N VAL A 122 12.34 16.15 12.70
CA VAL A 122 12.53 15.62 11.36
C VAL A 122 14.01 15.47 11.04
N ARG A 123 14.32 14.51 10.18
CA ARG A 123 15.68 14.24 9.72
C ARG A 123 15.73 14.25 8.19
N LEU A 124 16.70 14.91 7.63
CA LEU A 124 16.91 14.91 6.19
C LEU A 124 17.70 13.67 5.77
N ASN A 125 17.14 12.88 4.87
CA ASN A 125 17.80 11.73 4.28
C ASN A 125 18.67 12.15 3.07
N ALA A 126 19.58 11.28 2.67
CA ALA A 126 20.48 11.54 1.55
C ALA A 126 19.77 11.68 0.20
N ASP A 127 18.57 11.14 0.08
CA ASP A 127 17.73 11.25 -1.12
C ASP A 127 16.88 12.53 -1.17
N GLY A 128 17.05 13.43 -0.21
CA GLY A 128 16.29 14.68 -0.12
C GLY A 128 14.93 14.55 0.55
N ARG A 129 14.59 13.40 1.08
CA ARG A 129 13.35 13.18 1.82
C ARG A 129 13.53 13.49 3.30
N TRP A 130 12.52 14.10 3.87
CA TRP A 130 12.42 14.30 5.30
C TRP A 130 11.73 13.11 5.94
N GLN A 131 12.39 12.52 6.91
CA GLN A 131 11.84 11.47 7.75
C GLN A 131 11.34 12.08 9.05
N ILE A 132 10.12 11.74 9.43
CA ILE A 132 9.53 12.21 10.68
C ILE A 132 9.99 11.30 11.80
N GLU A 133 10.83 11.84 12.69
CA GLU A 133 11.31 11.11 13.87
C GLU A 133 10.25 11.11 14.99
N LYS A 134 9.60 12.26 15.16
CA LYS A 134 8.56 12.42 16.17
C LYS A 134 7.61 13.54 15.74
N ALA A 135 6.33 13.25 15.77
CA ALA A 135 5.29 14.26 15.53
C ALA A 135 4.69 14.73 16.84
N ALA A 136 4.31 15.99 16.90
CA ALA A 136 3.57 16.52 18.06
C ALA A 136 2.19 15.86 18.14
N PRO A 137 1.72 15.49 19.34
CA PRO A 137 0.44 14.80 19.49
C PRO A 137 -0.76 15.66 19.12
N ASP A 138 -0.62 16.98 19.18
CA ASP A 138 -1.65 17.97 18.84
C ASP A 138 -1.60 18.43 17.39
N PHE A 139 -0.68 17.92 16.58
CA PHE A 139 -0.54 18.25 15.17
C PHE A 139 -0.85 17.06 14.29
N ASN A 140 -1.75 17.27 13.32
CA ASN A 140 -2.10 16.26 12.33
C ASN A 140 -1.88 16.84 10.93
N ILE A 141 -0.99 16.22 10.17
CA ILE A 141 -0.65 16.67 8.82
C ILE A 141 -1.87 16.67 7.88
N ARG A 142 -2.79 15.75 8.06
CA ARG A 142 -4.01 15.65 7.24
C ARG A 142 -4.92 16.87 7.45
N ASP A 143 -5.09 17.29 8.68
CA ASP A 143 -5.88 18.47 9.03
C ASP A 143 -5.23 19.75 8.50
N TRP A 144 -3.91 19.83 8.59
CA TRP A 144 -3.15 20.96 8.06
C TRP A 144 -3.35 21.10 6.54
N VAL A 145 -3.29 20.00 5.79
CA VAL A 145 -3.50 20.00 4.33
C VAL A 145 -4.90 20.49 3.98
N GLN A 146 -5.92 20.02 4.68
CA GLN A 146 -7.30 20.44 4.44
C GLN A 146 -7.48 21.94 4.68
N THR A 147 -6.87 22.48 5.73
CA THR A 147 -6.93 23.90 6.05
C THR A 147 -6.18 24.74 5.03
N SER A 148 -5.06 24.24 4.52
CA SER A 148 -4.23 24.97 3.53
C SER A 148 -4.83 25.00 2.12
N VAL A 149 -5.68 24.03 1.79
CA VAL A 149 -6.36 23.91 0.49
C VAL A 149 -7.70 24.65 0.47
N ALA A 150 -8.27 24.94 1.63
CA ALA A 150 -9.50 25.73 1.72
C ALA A 150 -9.26 27.15 1.20
N PRO A 151 -10.07 27.65 0.25
CA PRO A 151 -9.93 29.02 -0.26
C PRO A 151 -10.21 30.07 0.80
#